data_a3ee7c9d216b561ae844d9c28190d29a
#
_entry.id   a3ee7c9d216b561ae844d9c28190d29a
#
_cell.length_a   1.000
_cell.length_b   1.000
_cell.length_c   1.000
_cell.angle_alpha   90.00
_cell.angle_beta   90.00
_cell.angle_gamma   90.00
#
_symmetry.space_group_name_H-M   'P 1'
#
loop_
_entity.id
_entity.type
_entity.pdbx_description
1 polymer ?
#
loop_
_entity_poly.entity_id
_entity_poly.type
_entity_poly.pdbx_seq_one_letter_code
_entity_poly.pdbx_strand_id
1 'polypeptide(L)'
;RTIKGYCLLDTKREENGQPQYFHDKVVTTYIAAEFTWPDDSKVETWGLRFEFRNSAENDGTTTPFFCPGALDREDFLAVSPEDGKSRPRTQSDFRAFTEARGGRTFASSREYLRDMANGSHLNFNKDVLERLLPSAMSFTNLKSFDDFCRRFVLPGEAVPVDDVVASYRDFESYNRELRDLRAQLERLVIIRQHANTLKTAE
;
A
#
# COMPACT_ATOMS: atom_id res chain seq x y z
N ARG A 1 5.77 -20.51 -8.64
CA ARG A 1 6.47 -21.04 -7.44
C ARG A 1 5.68 -20.70 -6.20
N THR A 2 5.64 -21.62 -5.24
CA THR A 2 5.02 -21.38 -3.92
C THR A 2 6.04 -20.76 -2.97
N ILE A 3 5.58 -20.18 -1.85
CA ILE A 3 6.47 -19.67 -0.78
C ILE A 3 7.42 -20.77 -0.32
N LYS A 4 6.91 -21.99 -0.11
CA LYS A 4 7.72 -23.17 0.19
C LYS A 4 8.82 -23.42 -0.84
N GLY A 5 8.48 -23.32 -2.13
CA GLY A 5 9.43 -23.50 -3.23
C GLY A 5 10.56 -22.47 -3.26
N TYR A 6 10.28 -21.24 -2.81
CA TYR A 6 11.32 -20.22 -2.63
C TYR A 6 12.19 -20.49 -1.41
N CYS A 7 11.59 -20.81 -0.27
CA CYS A 7 12.29 -21.02 0.98
C CYS A 7 13.19 -22.26 0.95
N LEU A 8 12.70 -23.36 0.39
CA LEU A 8 13.42 -24.63 0.32
C LEU A 8 14.25 -24.80 -0.96
N LEU A 9 14.26 -23.82 -1.86
CA LEU A 9 14.90 -23.89 -3.17
C LEU A 9 14.40 -25.07 -4.02
N ASP A 10 13.25 -24.86 -4.66
CA ASP A 10 12.70 -25.76 -5.69
C ASP A 10 13.62 -25.76 -6.91
N THR A 11 14.39 -26.81 -7.10
CA THR A 11 15.42 -26.90 -8.16
C THR A 11 14.96 -27.67 -9.39
N LYS A 12 14.18 -28.71 -9.22
CA LYS A 12 13.69 -29.57 -10.29
C LYS A 12 12.35 -30.18 -9.92
N ARG A 13 11.65 -30.72 -10.94
CA ARG A 13 10.52 -31.61 -10.73
C ARG A 13 10.99 -33.02 -10.98
N GLU A 14 10.60 -33.95 -10.11
CA GLU A 14 10.78 -35.40 -10.34
C GLU A 14 9.89 -35.82 -11.53
N GLU A 15 10.14 -37.02 -12.06
CA GLU A 15 9.35 -37.60 -13.16
C GLU A 15 7.84 -37.70 -12.83
N ASN A 16 7.51 -37.85 -11.56
CA ASN A 16 6.13 -37.83 -11.03
C ASN A 16 5.51 -36.45 -10.90
N GLY A 17 6.23 -35.37 -11.27
CA GLY A 17 5.79 -33.97 -11.20
C GLY A 17 5.94 -33.32 -9.82
N GLN A 18 6.43 -34.03 -8.81
CA GLN A 18 6.67 -33.48 -7.47
C GLN A 18 7.91 -32.58 -7.47
N PRO A 19 7.88 -31.46 -6.70
CA PRO A 19 9.03 -30.58 -6.58
C PRO A 19 10.14 -31.24 -5.76
N GLN A 20 11.37 -31.19 -6.27
CA GLN A 20 12.56 -31.57 -5.52
C GLN A 20 13.15 -30.33 -4.86
N TYR A 21 13.31 -30.38 -3.54
CA TYR A 21 13.86 -29.27 -2.75
C TYR A 21 15.34 -29.49 -2.45
N PHE A 22 16.13 -28.41 -2.54
CA PHE A 22 17.55 -28.41 -2.21
C PHE A 22 17.80 -28.56 -0.69
N HIS A 23 16.93 -27.90 0.10
CA HIS A 23 17.01 -27.94 1.55
C HIS A 23 15.98 -28.92 2.13
N ASP A 24 16.45 -29.88 2.90
CA ASP A 24 15.63 -30.89 3.58
C ASP A 24 15.70 -30.79 5.12
N LYS A 25 16.34 -29.77 5.62
CA LYS A 25 16.48 -29.46 7.05
C LYS A 25 15.75 -28.17 7.38
N VAL A 26 15.80 -27.78 8.64
CA VAL A 26 15.24 -26.49 9.08
C VAL A 26 15.80 -25.34 8.26
N VAL A 27 14.91 -24.62 7.62
CA VAL A 27 15.22 -23.41 6.85
C VAL A 27 14.45 -22.24 7.42
N THR A 28 15.16 -21.16 7.69
CA THR A 28 14.56 -19.87 8.03
C THR A 28 14.86 -18.88 6.92
N THR A 29 13.82 -18.26 6.42
CA THR A 29 13.89 -17.24 5.35
C THR A 29 13.25 -15.96 5.84
N TYR A 30 13.91 -14.83 5.60
CA TYR A 30 13.38 -13.51 5.86
C TYR A 30 13.13 -12.77 4.54
N ILE A 31 11.98 -12.16 4.43
CA ILE A 31 11.65 -11.22 3.35
C ILE A 31 11.28 -9.92 4.05
N ALA A 32 12.03 -8.87 3.79
CA ALA A 32 11.81 -7.58 4.41
C ALA A 32 11.87 -6.46 3.37
N ALA A 33 11.10 -5.42 3.58
CA ALA A 33 11.13 -4.19 2.82
C ALA A 33 11.38 -3.03 3.78
N GLU A 34 12.32 -2.20 3.43
CA GLU A 34 12.61 -0.95 4.10
C GLU A 34 11.84 0.18 3.44
N PHE A 35 11.17 0.99 4.24
CA PHE A 35 10.43 2.15 3.81
C PHE A 35 11.05 3.40 4.44
N THR A 36 11.50 4.33 3.61
CA THR A 36 12.07 5.60 4.02
C THR A 36 11.16 6.73 3.58
N TRP A 37 10.87 7.66 4.47
CA TRP A 37 10.09 8.86 4.15
C TRP A 37 10.95 9.87 3.38
N PRO A 38 10.35 10.68 2.48
CA PRO A 38 11.10 11.58 1.60
C PRO A 38 12.01 12.59 2.29
N ASP A 39 11.74 12.89 3.55
CA ASP A 39 12.52 13.82 4.40
C ASP A 39 13.52 13.10 5.31
N ASP A 40 13.71 11.79 5.10
CA ASP A 40 14.53 10.90 5.94
C ASP A 40 14.16 10.94 7.45
N SER A 41 12.99 11.51 7.77
CA SER A 41 12.54 11.65 9.16
C SER A 41 12.21 10.31 9.81
N LYS A 42 11.93 9.30 9.01
CA LYS A 42 11.46 8.02 9.49
C LYS A 42 11.88 6.90 8.54
N VAL A 43 12.35 5.82 9.14
CA VAL A 43 12.66 4.56 8.45
C VAL A 43 11.93 3.43 9.17
N GLU A 44 11.29 2.56 8.45
CA GLU A 44 10.59 1.40 8.96
C GLU A 44 10.92 0.16 8.14
N THR A 45 11.20 -0.95 8.81
CA THR A 45 11.33 -2.25 8.17
C THR A 45 10.13 -3.13 8.48
N TRP A 46 9.46 -3.59 7.44
CA TRP A 46 8.32 -4.49 7.50
C TRP A 46 8.65 -5.78 6.78
N GLY A 47 8.30 -6.93 7.37
CA GLY A 47 8.70 -8.17 6.78
C GLY A 47 7.97 -9.41 7.29
N LEU A 48 8.36 -10.53 6.71
CA LEU A 48 7.87 -11.87 7.02
C LEU A 48 9.06 -12.78 7.29
N ARG A 49 9.02 -13.51 8.39
CA ARG A 49 9.91 -14.61 8.69
C ARG A 49 9.18 -15.92 8.40
N PHE A 50 9.75 -16.76 7.58
CA PHE A 50 9.26 -18.09 7.28
C PHE A 50 10.19 -19.13 7.88
N GLU A 51 9.62 -20.18 8.46
CA GLU A 51 10.38 -21.32 8.94
C GLU A 51 9.73 -22.62 8.49
N PHE A 52 10.50 -23.45 7.82
CA PHE A 52 10.16 -24.82 7.44
C PHE A 52 11.11 -25.78 8.16
N ARG A 53 10.57 -26.79 8.82
CA ARG A 53 11.37 -27.79 9.55
C ARG A 53 11.98 -28.83 8.62
N ASN A 54 11.28 -29.14 7.55
CA ASN A 54 11.72 -30.09 6.52
C ASN A 54 10.89 -29.92 5.24
N SER A 55 11.26 -30.66 4.21
CA SER A 55 10.58 -30.63 2.91
C SER A 55 9.18 -31.27 2.91
N ALA A 56 8.84 -32.09 3.89
CA ALA A 56 7.51 -32.70 4.00
C ALA A 56 6.45 -31.75 4.60
N GLU A 57 6.86 -30.70 5.30
CA GLU A 57 5.97 -29.71 5.87
C GLU A 57 5.31 -28.88 4.76
N ASN A 58 3.96 -28.89 4.70
CA ASN A 58 3.23 -28.16 3.67
C ASN A 58 3.12 -26.66 3.99
N ASP A 59 2.82 -26.35 5.23
CA ASP A 59 2.61 -24.99 5.72
C ASP A 59 3.67 -24.67 6.79
N GLY A 60 4.70 -23.96 6.41
CA GLY A 60 5.71 -23.50 7.36
C GLY A 60 5.16 -22.44 8.31
N THR A 61 5.87 -22.18 9.38
CA THR A 61 5.51 -21.10 10.31
C THR A 61 5.84 -19.75 9.67
N THR A 62 4.84 -18.88 9.60
CA THR A 62 4.99 -17.49 9.13
C THR A 62 4.86 -16.54 10.31
N THR A 63 5.84 -15.67 10.50
CA THR A 63 5.84 -14.65 11.55
C THR A 63 6.02 -13.29 10.89
N PRO A 64 4.95 -12.51 10.72
CA PRO A 64 5.05 -11.13 10.27
C PRO A 64 5.71 -10.26 11.36
N PHE A 65 6.47 -9.25 10.95
CA PHE A 65 7.16 -8.37 11.88
C PHE A 65 7.25 -6.94 11.38
N PHE A 66 7.39 -6.03 12.31
CA PHE A 66 7.71 -4.62 12.14
C PHE A 66 8.91 -4.26 13.02
N CYS A 67 9.81 -3.46 12.50
CA CYS A 67 10.90 -2.88 13.26
C CYS A 67 11.11 -1.41 12.85
N PRO A 68 11.19 -0.47 13.79
CA PRO A 68 11.61 0.89 13.47
C PRO A 68 13.08 0.89 13.06
N GLY A 69 13.41 1.69 12.05
CA GLY A 69 14.75 1.78 11.48
C GLY A 69 15.05 0.71 10.43
N ALA A 70 16.22 0.83 9.83
CA ALA A 70 16.77 -0.12 8.89
C ALA A 70 17.25 -1.39 9.60
N LEU A 71 17.18 -2.52 8.93
CA LEU A 71 17.72 -3.80 9.36
C LEU A 71 18.73 -4.31 8.35
N ASP A 72 19.92 -4.62 8.83
CA ASP A 72 20.97 -5.25 8.04
C ASP A 72 20.87 -6.78 8.10
N ARG A 73 21.60 -7.45 7.23
CA ARG A 73 21.65 -8.91 7.19
C ARG A 73 22.04 -9.52 8.53
N GLU A 74 22.97 -8.93 9.23
CA GLU A 74 23.50 -9.36 10.52
C GLU A 74 22.45 -9.32 11.63
N ASP A 75 21.46 -8.44 11.51
CA ASP A 75 20.34 -8.31 12.45
C ASP A 75 19.45 -9.56 12.48
N PHE A 76 19.39 -10.29 11.38
CA PHE A 76 18.64 -11.54 11.27
C PHE A 76 19.40 -12.78 11.76
N LEU A 77 20.68 -12.61 12.09
CA LEU A 77 21.55 -13.68 12.51
C LEU A 77 21.86 -13.60 14.02
N ALA A 78 22.09 -14.75 14.61
CA ALA A 78 22.64 -14.88 15.96
C ALA A 78 23.87 -15.79 15.92
N VAL A 79 24.87 -15.49 16.73
CA VAL A 79 26.03 -16.36 16.90
C VAL A 79 25.65 -17.49 17.86
N SER A 80 25.77 -18.72 17.38
CA SER A 80 25.55 -19.91 18.20
C SER A 80 26.61 -20.00 19.30
N PRO A 81 26.24 -20.12 20.57
CA PRO A 81 27.19 -20.27 21.67
C PRO A 81 27.97 -21.61 21.61
N GLU A 82 27.45 -22.61 20.90
CA GLU A 82 28.04 -23.94 20.83
C GLU A 82 29.26 -24.04 19.90
N ASP A 83 29.16 -23.37 18.73
CA ASP A 83 30.18 -23.50 17.67
C ASP A 83 30.65 -22.17 17.08
N GLY A 84 30.18 -21.04 17.62
CA GLY A 84 30.55 -19.69 17.18
C GLY A 84 30.06 -19.33 15.77
N LYS A 85 29.21 -20.15 15.16
CA LYS A 85 28.70 -19.90 13.80
C LYS A 85 27.49 -19.00 13.81
N SER A 86 27.43 -18.10 12.86
CA SER A 86 26.24 -17.31 12.60
C SER A 86 25.12 -18.17 12.01
N ARG A 87 23.96 -18.14 12.63
CA ARG A 87 22.75 -18.85 12.21
C ARG A 87 21.56 -17.90 12.24
N PRO A 88 20.51 -18.14 11.42
CA PRO A 88 19.27 -17.41 11.55
C PRO A 88 18.75 -17.47 12.99
N ARG A 89 18.28 -16.32 13.51
CA ARG A 89 17.70 -16.27 14.85
C ARG A 89 16.54 -17.25 14.98
N THR A 90 16.43 -17.90 16.11
CA THR A 90 15.24 -18.67 16.47
C THR A 90 14.01 -17.74 16.51
N GLN A 91 12.81 -18.28 16.49
CA GLN A 91 11.60 -17.47 16.58
C GLN A 91 11.56 -16.64 17.89
N SER A 92 11.96 -17.24 19.01
CA SER A 92 12.02 -16.55 20.30
C SER A 92 13.07 -15.43 20.32
N ASP A 93 14.27 -15.72 19.79
CA ASP A 93 15.36 -14.73 19.76
C ASP A 93 15.03 -13.57 18.81
N PHE A 94 14.40 -13.88 17.69
CA PHE A 94 13.98 -12.85 16.74
C PHE A 94 12.90 -11.95 17.32
N ARG A 95 11.94 -12.53 18.04
CA ARG A 95 10.92 -11.77 18.75
C ARG A 95 11.53 -10.84 19.80
N ALA A 96 12.40 -11.37 20.67
CA ALA A 96 13.08 -10.57 21.67
C ALA A 96 13.94 -9.45 21.06
N PHE A 97 14.64 -9.74 19.97
CA PHE A 97 15.42 -8.76 19.22
C PHE A 97 14.53 -7.63 18.66
N THR A 98 13.41 -7.99 18.07
CA THR A 98 12.46 -7.03 17.47
C THR A 98 11.86 -6.13 18.56
N GLU A 99 11.42 -6.73 19.67
CA GLU A 99 10.86 -6.00 20.83
C GLU A 99 11.88 -5.06 21.46
N ALA A 100 13.15 -5.48 21.59
CA ALA A 100 14.23 -4.64 22.14
C ALA A 100 14.51 -3.39 21.28
N ARG A 101 14.20 -3.42 19.99
CA ARG A 101 14.30 -2.26 19.06
C ARG A 101 13.01 -1.42 18.99
N GLY A 102 12.01 -1.71 19.82
CA GLY A 102 10.72 -1.02 19.78
C GLY A 102 9.80 -1.49 18.66
N GLY A 103 10.16 -2.57 17.99
CA GLY A 103 9.33 -3.25 16.99
C GLY A 103 8.41 -4.30 17.62
N ARG A 104 7.76 -5.08 16.77
CA ARG A 104 6.88 -6.18 17.21
C ARG A 104 6.73 -7.26 16.16
N THR A 105 6.36 -8.46 16.61
CA THR A 105 5.88 -9.55 15.76
C THR A 105 4.36 -9.66 15.87
N PHE A 106 3.72 -10.16 14.83
CA PHE A 106 2.26 -10.26 14.76
C PHE A 106 1.83 -11.72 14.75
N ALA A 107 0.67 -11.98 15.37
CA ALA A 107 0.08 -13.31 15.40
C ALA A 107 -0.64 -13.67 14.08
N SER A 108 -1.04 -12.68 13.29
CA SER A 108 -1.75 -12.88 12.04
C SER A 108 -1.42 -11.85 10.98
N SER A 109 -1.54 -12.25 9.71
CA SER A 109 -1.40 -11.35 8.57
C SER A 109 -2.42 -10.21 8.58
N ARG A 110 -3.63 -10.44 9.12
CA ARG A 110 -4.66 -9.40 9.22
C ARG A 110 -4.24 -8.29 10.19
N GLU A 111 -3.69 -8.65 11.33
CA GLU A 111 -3.17 -7.69 12.31
C GLU A 111 -2.00 -6.91 11.73
N TYR A 112 -1.07 -7.59 11.09
CA TYR A 112 0.08 -7.02 10.41
C TYR A 112 -0.34 -5.98 9.36
N LEU A 113 -1.25 -6.34 8.45
CA LEU A 113 -1.71 -5.41 7.41
C LEU A 113 -2.51 -4.23 7.96
N ARG A 114 -3.30 -4.47 9.02
CA ARG A 114 -4.03 -3.39 9.69
C ARG A 114 -3.08 -2.37 10.32
N ASP A 115 -2.03 -2.85 10.93
CA ASP A 115 -1.03 -1.99 11.55
C ASP A 115 -0.21 -1.23 10.52
N MET A 116 0.29 -1.93 9.51
CA MET A 116 1.01 -1.35 8.38
C MET A 116 0.20 -0.24 7.68
N ALA A 117 -1.12 -0.42 7.55
CA ALA A 117 -2.02 0.54 6.93
C ALA A 117 -2.37 1.75 7.84
N ASN A 118 -2.00 1.70 9.12
CA ASN A 118 -2.30 2.78 10.07
C ASN A 118 -1.64 4.10 9.62
N GLY A 119 -2.29 5.24 9.91
CA GLY A 119 -1.80 6.57 9.58
C GLY A 119 -0.48 6.96 10.26
N SER A 120 -0.09 6.29 11.34
CA SER A 120 1.22 6.45 11.99
C SER A 120 2.34 5.68 11.28
N HIS A 121 2.03 4.80 10.34
CA HIS A 121 2.94 3.98 9.56
C HIS A 121 2.84 4.33 8.07
N LEU A 122 2.62 3.35 7.20
CA LEU A 122 2.61 3.57 5.74
C LEU A 122 1.36 4.27 5.20
N ASN A 123 0.30 4.34 5.99
CA ASN A 123 -0.94 5.08 5.69
C ASN A 123 -1.51 4.79 4.30
N PHE A 124 -1.76 3.54 3.99
CA PHE A 124 -2.38 3.14 2.73
C PHE A 124 -3.77 2.55 2.94
N ASN A 125 -4.59 2.57 1.89
CA ASN A 125 -5.88 1.89 1.92
C ASN A 125 -5.67 0.38 1.76
N LYS A 126 -5.92 -0.37 2.84
CA LYS A 126 -5.73 -1.83 2.89
C LYS A 126 -6.56 -2.55 1.83
N ASP A 127 -7.84 -2.17 1.65
CA ASP A 127 -8.76 -2.84 0.72
C ASP A 127 -8.32 -2.62 -0.74
N VAL A 128 -7.78 -1.44 -1.03
CA VAL A 128 -7.17 -1.13 -2.33
C VAL A 128 -5.94 -2.01 -2.55
N LEU A 129 -5.06 -2.11 -1.56
CA LEU A 129 -3.84 -2.91 -1.67
C LEU A 129 -4.14 -4.41 -1.84
N GLU A 130 -5.06 -4.96 -1.04
CA GLU A 130 -5.46 -6.37 -1.15
C GLU A 130 -6.05 -6.71 -2.53
N ARG A 131 -6.68 -5.76 -3.19
CA ARG A 131 -7.20 -5.90 -4.55
C ARG A 131 -6.13 -5.70 -5.62
N LEU A 132 -5.23 -4.71 -5.43
CA LEU A 132 -4.21 -4.35 -6.42
C LEU A 132 -3.07 -5.36 -6.50
N LEU A 133 -2.56 -5.85 -5.36
CA LEU A 133 -1.39 -6.72 -5.31
C LEU A 133 -1.57 -8.02 -6.11
N PRO A 134 -2.63 -8.82 -5.93
CA PRO A 134 -2.81 -10.04 -6.70
C PRO A 134 -2.89 -9.77 -8.20
N SER A 135 -3.49 -8.66 -8.57
CA SER A 135 -3.68 -8.27 -9.96
C SER A 135 -2.39 -7.76 -10.62
N ALA A 136 -1.59 -7.00 -9.88
CA ALA A 136 -0.27 -6.55 -10.33
C ALA A 136 0.71 -7.74 -10.46
N MET A 137 0.62 -8.73 -9.56
CA MET A 137 1.47 -9.91 -9.59
C MET A 137 1.05 -10.95 -10.65
N SER A 138 -0.20 -10.96 -11.08
CA SER A 138 -0.70 -11.94 -12.05
C SER A 138 -0.24 -11.69 -13.48
N PHE A 139 0.49 -10.61 -13.77
CA PHE A 139 0.99 -10.22 -15.09
C PHE A 139 -0.03 -10.50 -16.23
N THR A 140 -1.29 -10.30 -15.97
CA THR A 140 -2.30 -10.35 -17.03
C THR A 140 -1.97 -9.24 -18.00
N ASN A 141 -1.88 -9.57 -19.30
CA ASN A 141 -1.60 -8.60 -20.34
C ASN A 141 -2.59 -7.43 -20.23
N LEU A 142 -2.12 -6.35 -19.65
CA LEU A 142 -2.86 -5.09 -19.58
C LEU A 142 -2.94 -4.56 -21.00
N LYS A 143 -4.16 -4.43 -21.53
CA LYS A 143 -4.37 -3.95 -22.89
C LYS A 143 -3.98 -2.49 -23.07
N SER A 144 -4.08 -1.69 -21.97
CA SER A 144 -3.72 -0.28 -21.95
C SER A 144 -3.57 0.23 -20.52
N PHE A 145 -2.94 1.40 -20.34
CA PHE A 145 -2.89 2.11 -19.06
C PHE A 145 -4.29 2.48 -18.54
N ASP A 146 -5.21 2.82 -19.44
CA ASP A 146 -6.61 3.10 -19.10
C ASP A 146 -7.32 1.87 -18.50
N ASP A 147 -7.11 0.68 -19.08
CA ASP A 147 -7.62 -0.59 -18.55
C ASP A 147 -7.04 -0.90 -17.15
N PHE A 148 -5.75 -0.59 -16.93
CA PHE A 148 -5.12 -0.67 -15.62
C PHE A 148 -5.78 0.27 -14.61
N CYS A 149 -5.91 1.54 -14.95
CA CYS A 149 -6.52 2.53 -14.06
C CYS A 149 -7.96 2.16 -13.70
N ARG A 150 -8.77 1.76 -14.67
CA ARG A 150 -10.18 1.38 -14.43
C ARG A 150 -10.33 0.15 -13.55
N ARG A 151 -9.46 -0.84 -13.72
CA ARG A 151 -9.57 -2.10 -12.96
C ARG A 151 -8.99 -2.01 -11.56
N PHE A 152 -7.94 -1.22 -11.37
CA PHE A 152 -7.10 -1.33 -10.18
C PHE A 152 -6.97 -0.04 -9.37
N VAL A 153 -6.97 1.10 -10.03
CA VAL A 153 -6.76 2.40 -9.35
C VAL A 153 -8.08 3.06 -8.97
N LEU A 154 -9.04 3.01 -9.89
CA LEU A 154 -10.36 3.60 -9.62
C LEU A 154 -11.17 2.65 -8.74
N PRO A 155 -11.75 3.11 -7.62
CA PRO A 155 -12.69 2.31 -6.87
C PRO A 155 -13.82 1.86 -7.79
N GLY A 156 -14.23 0.58 -7.65
CA GLY A 156 -15.27 -0.01 -8.49
C GLY A 156 -16.67 0.57 -8.32
N GLU A 157 -16.84 1.59 -7.50
CA GLU A 157 -18.02 2.44 -7.50
C GLU A 157 -17.95 3.32 -8.74
N ALA A 158 -18.92 3.15 -9.62
CA ALA A 158 -19.10 4.08 -10.72
C ALA A 158 -19.19 5.48 -10.10
N VAL A 159 -18.18 6.32 -10.39
CA VAL A 159 -18.33 7.75 -10.09
C VAL A 159 -19.64 8.14 -10.75
N PRO A 160 -20.60 8.72 -10.03
CA PRO A 160 -21.86 9.14 -10.61
C PRO A 160 -21.58 10.30 -11.56
N VAL A 161 -21.09 9.96 -12.74
CA VAL A 161 -20.72 10.93 -13.81
C VAL A 161 -21.92 11.77 -14.16
N ASP A 162 -23.11 11.19 -14.09
CA ASP A 162 -24.36 11.89 -14.36
C ASP A 162 -24.63 13.00 -13.34
N ASP A 163 -24.32 12.79 -12.06
CA ASP A 163 -24.46 13.80 -11.01
C ASP A 163 -23.43 14.91 -11.16
N VAL A 164 -22.20 14.58 -11.57
CA VAL A 164 -21.15 15.56 -11.85
C VAL A 164 -21.52 16.40 -13.09
N VAL A 165 -22.02 15.76 -14.13
CA VAL A 165 -22.49 16.44 -15.36
C VAL A 165 -23.70 17.32 -15.06
N ALA A 166 -24.65 16.87 -14.25
CA ALA A 166 -25.80 17.66 -13.84
C ALA A 166 -25.35 18.90 -13.06
N SER A 167 -24.49 18.71 -12.03
CA SER A 167 -23.93 19.81 -11.23
C SER A 167 -23.15 20.82 -12.07
N TYR A 168 -22.43 20.35 -13.09
CA TYR A 168 -21.72 21.25 -14.01
C TYR A 168 -22.68 22.06 -14.89
N ARG A 169 -23.76 21.47 -15.37
CA ARG A 169 -24.80 22.16 -16.14
C ARG A 169 -25.50 23.22 -15.32
N ASP A 170 -25.82 22.91 -14.06
CA ASP A 170 -26.41 23.87 -13.12
C ASP A 170 -25.45 25.01 -12.86
N PHE A 171 -24.18 24.75 -12.64
CA PHE A 171 -23.14 25.78 -12.50
C PHE A 171 -23.05 26.69 -13.73
N GLU A 172 -23.07 26.15 -14.96
CA GLU A 172 -23.08 26.95 -16.17
C GLU A 172 -24.35 27.82 -16.29
N SER A 173 -25.50 27.27 -15.89
CA SER A 173 -26.76 27.99 -15.87
C SER A 173 -26.71 29.20 -14.92
N TYR A 174 -26.28 28.95 -13.68
CA TYR A 174 -26.12 30.02 -12.68
C TYR A 174 -25.08 31.08 -13.10
N ASN A 175 -23.99 30.69 -13.71
CA ASN A 175 -23.00 31.62 -14.22
C ASN A 175 -23.53 32.50 -15.36
N ARG A 176 -24.46 31.98 -16.17
CA ARG A 176 -25.11 32.73 -17.22
C ARG A 176 -26.07 33.75 -16.62
N GLU A 177 -26.92 33.31 -15.69
CA GLU A 177 -27.86 34.19 -14.97
C GLU A 177 -27.13 35.28 -14.19
N LEU A 178 -26.03 34.99 -13.54
CA LEU A 178 -25.21 36.01 -12.85
C LEU A 178 -24.64 37.05 -13.81
N ARG A 179 -24.24 36.68 -15.01
CA ARG A 179 -23.76 37.63 -16.03
C ARG A 179 -24.90 38.56 -16.50
N ASP A 180 -26.09 37.99 -16.72
CA ASP A 180 -27.24 38.76 -17.15
C ASP A 180 -27.69 39.75 -16.05
N LEU A 181 -27.72 39.30 -14.80
CA LEU A 181 -28.05 40.18 -13.66
C LEU A 181 -27.02 41.31 -13.48
N ARG A 182 -25.73 41.04 -13.66
CA ARG A 182 -24.68 42.05 -13.61
C ARG A 182 -24.86 43.10 -14.72
N ALA A 183 -25.14 42.65 -15.94
CA ALA A 183 -25.40 43.55 -17.06
C ALA A 183 -26.66 44.43 -16.84
N GLN A 184 -27.71 43.88 -16.24
CA GLN A 184 -28.90 44.61 -15.84
C GLN A 184 -28.59 45.65 -14.76
N LEU A 185 -27.81 45.28 -13.77
CA LEU A 185 -27.42 46.18 -12.68
C LEU A 185 -26.57 47.35 -13.19
N GLU A 186 -25.65 47.10 -14.10
CA GLU A 186 -24.86 48.17 -14.74
C GLU A 186 -25.76 49.16 -15.50
N ARG A 187 -26.74 48.67 -16.25
CA ARG A 187 -27.73 49.53 -16.94
C ARG A 187 -28.54 50.36 -15.96
N LEU A 188 -29.01 49.78 -14.87
CA LEU A 188 -29.75 50.47 -13.83
C LEU A 188 -28.92 51.57 -13.13
N VAL A 189 -27.61 51.28 -12.90
CA VAL A 189 -26.70 52.28 -12.32
C VAL A 189 -26.54 53.47 -13.26
N ILE A 190 -26.40 53.26 -14.56
CA ILE A 190 -26.32 54.34 -15.57
C ILE A 190 -27.60 55.15 -15.60
N ILE A 191 -28.78 54.51 -15.62
CA ILE A 191 -30.07 55.19 -15.59
C ILE A 191 -30.21 56.05 -14.33
N ARG A 192 -29.82 55.48 -13.17
CA ARG A 192 -29.87 56.24 -11.90
C ARG A 192 -28.93 57.45 -11.91
N GLN A 193 -27.76 57.34 -12.50
CA GLN A 193 -26.82 58.47 -12.64
C GLN A 193 -27.42 59.55 -13.51
N HIS A 194 -28.02 59.23 -14.64
CA HIS A 194 -28.66 60.20 -15.51
C HIS A 194 -29.89 60.86 -14.86
N ALA A 195 -30.69 60.07 -14.13
CA ALA A 195 -31.84 60.64 -13.39
C ALA A 195 -31.40 61.60 -12.27
N ASN A 196 -30.29 61.31 -11.59
CA ASN A 196 -29.75 62.21 -10.57
C ASN A 196 -29.18 63.50 -11.17
N THR A 197 -28.52 63.46 -12.33
CA THR A 197 -28.03 64.64 -13.04
C THR A 197 -29.14 65.51 -13.54
N LEU A 198 -30.27 64.96 -14.00
CA LEU A 198 -31.46 65.78 -14.37
C LEU A 198 -32.05 66.45 -13.18
N LYS A 199 -32.19 65.77 -12.04
CA LYS A 199 -32.73 66.40 -10.80
C LYS A 199 -31.87 67.51 -10.23
N THR A 200 -30.59 67.54 -10.50
CA THR A 200 -29.65 68.56 -10.03
C THR A 200 -29.59 69.77 -11.02
N ALA A 201 -30.13 69.65 -12.23
CA ALA A 201 -30.15 70.65 -13.25
C ALA A 201 -31.47 71.51 -13.28
N GLU A 202 -32.50 71.11 -12.51
CA GLU A 202 -33.71 71.88 -12.21
C GLU A 202 -33.48 72.69 -10.93
#